data_411d8f0d183530e0a97e2fded63f3155
#
_entry.id   411d8f0d183530e0a97e2fded63f3155
#
_cell.length_a   1.000
_cell.length_b   1.000
_cell.length_c   1.000
_cell.angle_alpha   90.00
_cell.angle_beta   90.00
_cell.angle_gamma   90.00
#
_symmetry.space_group_name_H-M   'P 1'
#
loop_
_entity.id
_entity.type
_entity.pdbx_description
1 polymer ?
#
loop_
_entity_poly.entity_id
_entity_poly.type
_entity_poly.pdbx_seq_one_letter_code
_entity_poly.pdbx_strand_id
1 'polypeptide(L)'
;DCHALGMRIDWRRAFLTTDVNPYYDSFVRWQINKLRKMDKIKFGERYTIYSITDGQPCMDHDRSDGEGLGPQEYTGIKMEVKQWSAEAAPLLDAKLQGKRVFFIAATLRPETMYGQTNCFVGPKIEYGVYRANDTDLYVCTERAARNFAYQGIFDERGRVECLATVPGAALVGTQVHAPFSAHEQVYMVPMDSVLSTKGTGVVTCVPSDSPDDYAMLMELRKKAEFYKINPQWVAQDPVPVVQAPGYSDMI
;
A
#
# COMPACT_ATOMS: atom_id res chain seq x y z
N ASP A 1 -11.23 22.23 41.96
CA ASP A 1 -11.46 20.81 42.32
C ASP A 1 -10.32 20.25 43.15
N CYS A 2 -9.04 20.38 42.74
CA CYS A 2 -7.87 19.85 43.47
C CYS A 2 -7.77 20.39 44.89
N HIS A 3 -8.09 21.68 45.09
CA HIS A 3 -8.12 22.30 46.41
C HIS A 3 -9.24 21.71 47.31
N ALA A 4 -10.42 21.53 46.73
CA ALA A 4 -11.56 20.91 47.44
C ALA A 4 -11.31 19.45 47.80
N LEU A 5 -10.52 18.73 46.99
CA LEU A 5 -10.11 17.35 47.25
C LEU A 5 -8.93 17.23 48.23
N GLY A 6 -8.42 18.37 48.77
CA GLY A 6 -7.30 18.36 49.71
C GLY A 6 -5.97 17.90 49.15
N MET A 7 -5.79 18.02 47.85
CA MET A 7 -4.52 17.62 47.19
C MET A 7 -3.35 18.48 47.70
N ARG A 8 -2.24 17.83 48.02
CA ARG A 8 -1.02 18.50 48.50
C ARG A 8 -0.28 19.18 47.36
N ILE A 9 -0.70 20.41 47.03
CA ILE A 9 -0.15 21.22 45.94
C ILE A 9 0.43 22.51 46.53
N ASP A 10 1.60 22.92 46.10
CA ASP A 10 2.14 24.25 46.37
C ASP A 10 1.50 25.28 45.43
N TRP A 11 0.42 25.89 45.86
CA TRP A 11 -0.37 26.86 45.09
C TRP A 11 0.41 28.11 44.68
N ARG A 12 1.55 28.39 45.30
CA ARG A 12 2.43 29.49 44.91
C ARG A 12 3.09 29.22 43.54
N ARG A 13 3.13 27.97 43.14
CA ARG A 13 3.71 27.52 41.87
C ARG A 13 2.66 27.12 40.84
N ALA A 14 1.39 27.26 41.19
CA ALA A 14 0.28 26.97 40.29
C ALA A 14 0.01 28.17 39.38
N PHE A 15 0.01 27.98 38.10
CA PHE A 15 -0.35 28.99 37.10
C PHE A 15 -0.99 28.33 35.86
N LEU A 16 -1.74 29.13 35.12
CA LEU A 16 -2.38 28.68 33.90
C LEU A 16 -1.35 28.66 32.76
N THR A 17 -1.35 27.59 31.98
CA THR A 17 -0.47 27.39 30.82
C THR A 17 -1.24 27.54 29.49
N THR A 18 -2.17 28.48 29.44
CA THR A 18 -2.98 28.82 28.28
C THR A 18 -2.78 30.30 27.90
N ASP A 19 -3.43 30.74 26.84
CA ASP A 19 -3.49 32.13 26.38
C ASP A 19 -4.17 33.08 27.37
N VAL A 20 -4.92 32.57 28.35
CA VAL A 20 -5.48 33.35 29.46
C VAL A 20 -4.38 33.92 30.34
N ASN A 21 -3.19 33.29 30.37
CA ASN A 21 -2.02 33.84 31.06
C ASN A 21 -1.14 34.60 30.05
N PRO A 22 -1.16 35.95 30.04
CA PRO A 22 -0.44 36.73 29.02
C PRO A 22 1.07 36.56 29.06
N TYR A 23 1.63 36.23 30.20
CA TYR A 23 3.09 35.95 30.33
C TYR A 23 3.44 34.63 29.70
N TYR A 24 2.65 33.58 29.92
CA TYR A 24 2.86 32.29 29.31
C TYR A 24 2.64 32.36 27.79
N ASP A 25 1.59 33.01 27.33
CA ASP A 25 1.32 33.20 25.90
C ASP A 25 2.46 33.97 25.22
N SER A 26 2.97 35.02 25.82
CA SER A 26 4.10 35.82 25.32
C SER A 26 5.37 34.96 25.19
N PHE A 27 5.62 34.08 26.15
CA PHE A 27 6.76 33.18 26.11
C PHE A 27 6.65 32.16 24.98
N VAL A 28 5.49 31.53 24.80
CA VAL A 28 5.23 30.57 23.70
C VAL A 28 5.40 31.27 22.36
N ARG A 29 4.83 32.48 22.18
CA ARG A 29 5.01 33.26 20.94
C ARG A 29 6.48 33.61 20.67
N TRP A 30 7.20 34.00 21.70
CA TRP A 30 8.64 34.27 21.59
C TRP A 30 9.40 33.02 21.16
N GLN A 31 9.14 31.85 21.77
CA GLN A 31 9.79 30.58 21.44
C GLN A 31 9.54 30.20 19.97
N ILE A 32 8.26 30.19 19.55
CA ILE A 32 7.88 29.85 18.18
C ILE A 32 8.54 30.80 17.17
N ASN A 33 8.50 32.11 17.44
CA ASN A 33 9.13 33.10 16.57
C ASN A 33 10.66 32.92 16.48
N LYS A 34 11.31 32.56 17.57
CA LYS A 34 12.74 32.28 17.60
C LYS A 34 13.08 31.05 16.78
N LEU A 35 12.34 29.94 16.96
CA LEU A 35 12.52 28.71 16.20
C LEU A 35 12.27 28.95 14.70
N ARG A 36 11.26 29.75 14.35
CA ARG A 36 10.99 30.13 12.95
C ARG A 36 12.15 30.92 12.35
N LYS A 37 12.70 31.91 13.07
CA LYS A 37 13.87 32.70 12.62
C LYS A 37 15.11 31.87 12.45
N MET A 38 15.24 30.76 13.18
CA MET A 38 16.34 29.80 13.08
C MET A 38 16.09 28.70 12.03
N ASP A 39 15.01 28.80 11.25
CA ASP A 39 14.57 27.79 10.26
C ASP A 39 14.41 26.37 10.82
N LYS A 40 14.01 26.29 12.10
CA LYS A 40 13.74 25.00 12.79
C LYS A 40 12.29 24.55 12.73
N ILE A 41 11.40 25.42 12.27
CA ILE A 41 9.96 25.15 12.10
C ILE A 41 9.61 25.42 10.64
N LYS A 42 8.97 24.45 10.00
CA LYS A 42 8.38 24.59 8.67
C LYS A 42 6.89 24.34 8.75
N PHE A 43 6.13 25.08 7.96
CA PHE A 43 4.74 24.73 7.70
C PHE A 43 4.72 23.53 6.75
N GLY A 44 3.91 22.53 7.06
CA GLY A 44 3.84 21.33 6.26
C GLY A 44 2.81 20.35 6.79
N GLU A 45 2.77 19.21 6.17
CA GLU A 45 1.85 18.13 6.49
C GLU A 45 2.63 16.94 7.06
N ARG A 46 2.00 16.23 7.95
CA ARG A 46 2.56 15.04 8.60
C ARG A 46 1.52 13.93 8.55
N TYR A 47 1.96 12.73 8.20
CA TYR A 47 1.12 11.55 8.33
C TYR A 47 0.78 11.30 9.79
N THR A 48 -0.45 10.91 10.03
CA THR A 48 -0.94 10.53 11.36
C THR A 48 -1.87 9.32 11.24
N ILE A 49 -2.04 8.59 12.33
CA ILE A 49 -3.07 7.57 12.42
C ILE A 49 -4.41 8.29 12.56
N TYR A 50 -5.40 7.83 11.82
CA TYR A 50 -6.72 8.48 11.76
C TYR A 50 -7.81 7.45 12.03
N SER A 51 -8.70 7.75 12.98
CA SER A 51 -9.89 6.95 13.25
C SER A 51 -11.00 7.35 12.27
N ILE A 52 -11.37 6.42 11.41
CA ILE A 52 -12.49 6.63 10.48
C ILE A 52 -13.82 6.69 11.23
N THR A 53 -13.95 5.92 12.32
CA THR A 53 -15.14 5.86 13.16
C THR A 53 -15.38 7.18 13.88
N ASP A 54 -14.34 7.75 14.46
CA ASP A 54 -14.43 8.99 15.23
C ASP A 54 -14.26 10.25 14.38
N GLY A 55 -13.81 10.09 13.13
CA GLY A 55 -13.61 11.20 12.20
C GLY A 55 -12.46 12.15 12.59
N GLN A 56 -11.46 11.68 13.33
CA GLN A 56 -10.37 12.52 13.84
C GLN A 56 -9.02 11.79 13.89
N PRO A 57 -7.89 12.53 13.94
CA PRO A 57 -6.58 11.98 14.23
C PRO A 57 -6.56 11.30 15.60
N CYS A 58 -5.84 10.17 15.67
CA CYS A 58 -5.74 9.32 16.84
C CYS A 58 -4.31 9.35 17.37
N MET A 59 -4.12 9.72 18.62
CA MET A 59 -2.84 9.67 19.31
C MET A 59 -2.67 8.30 19.99
N ASP A 60 -1.45 7.96 20.41
CA ASP A 60 -1.17 6.66 21.04
C ASP A 60 -2.03 6.40 22.26
N HIS A 61 -2.24 7.42 23.09
CA HIS A 61 -3.06 7.32 24.31
C HIS A 61 -4.57 7.23 24.06
N ASP A 62 -5.03 7.52 22.85
CA ASP A 62 -6.45 7.40 22.47
C ASP A 62 -6.81 5.98 22.01
N ARG A 63 -5.81 5.09 21.88
CA ARG A 63 -5.99 3.72 21.39
C ARG A 63 -5.95 2.73 22.55
N SER A 64 -6.91 1.82 22.58
CA SER A 64 -6.92 0.71 23.54
C SER A 64 -5.80 -0.31 23.27
N ASP A 65 -5.48 -0.49 21.98
CA ASP A 65 -4.44 -1.41 21.50
C ASP A 65 -3.52 -0.69 20.50
N GLY A 66 -2.29 -1.17 20.38
CA GLY A 66 -1.35 -0.66 19.37
C GLY A 66 -0.66 0.63 19.76
N GLU A 67 -0.48 0.89 21.05
CA GLU A 67 0.40 1.97 21.53
C GLU A 67 1.82 1.77 20.98
N GLY A 68 2.43 2.84 20.48
CA GLY A 68 3.74 2.78 19.85
C GLY A 68 3.78 2.28 18.40
N LEU A 69 2.64 1.88 17.81
CA LEU A 69 2.59 1.55 16.39
C LEU A 69 2.76 2.81 15.54
N GLY A 70 3.69 2.72 14.59
CA GLY A 70 3.95 3.76 13.58
C GLY A 70 3.47 3.37 12.19
N PRO A 71 3.53 4.29 11.22
CA PRO A 71 3.34 3.96 9.81
C PRO A 71 4.35 2.91 9.35
N GLN A 72 3.90 1.92 8.57
CA GLN A 72 4.78 1.02 7.86
C GLN A 72 5.03 1.56 6.45
N GLU A 73 6.29 1.49 6.02
CA GLU A 73 6.67 1.82 4.67
C GLU A 73 6.59 0.57 3.78
N TYR A 74 5.85 0.70 2.68
CA TYR A 74 5.74 -0.35 1.67
C TYR A 74 6.43 0.10 0.39
N THR A 75 7.18 -0.80 -0.23
CA THR A 75 7.69 -0.59 -1.57
C THR A 75 6.63 -0.97 -2.60
N GLY A 76 6.24 -0.01 -3.44
CA GLY A 76 5.32 -0.25 -4.56
C GLY A 76 6.07 -0.76 -5.80
N ILE A 77 5.85 -1.99 -6.17
CA ILE A 77 6.44 -2.60 -7.36
C ILE A 77 5.56 -2.28 -8.58
N LYS A 78 6.14 -1.62 -9.57
CA LYS A 78 5.47 -1.26 -10.84
C LYS A 78 5.65 -2.40 -11.84
N MET A 79 4.59 -3.14 -12.12
CA MET A 79 4.58 -4.21 -13.12
C MET A 79 3.86 -3.72 -14.36
N GLU A 80 4.60 -3.45 -15.43
CA GLU A 80 4.04 -2.92 -16.67
C GLU A 80 3.22 -3.98 -17.40
N VAL A 81 2.01 -3.62 -17.81
CA VAL A 81 1.15 -4.46 -18.64
C VAL A 81 1.78 -4.60 -20.02
N LYS A 82 2.04 -5.84 -20.44
CA LYS A 82 2.54 -6.16 -21.78
C LYS A 82 1.42 -6.64 -22.70
N GLN A 83 0.48 -7.41 -22.16
CA GLN A 83 -0.69 -7.89 -22.89
C GLN A 83 -1.86 -8.09 -21.93
N TRP A 84 -2.97 -7.47 -22.23
CA TRP A 84 -4.22 -7.72 -21.49
C TRP A 84 -4.73 -9.15 -21.74
N SER A 85 -5.46 -9.67 -20.76
CA SER A 85 -6.26 -10.88 -20.96
C SER A 85 -7.32 -10.67 -22.05
N ALA A 86 -7.82 -11.74 -22.62
CA ALA A 86 -8.89 -11.67 -23.63
C ALA A 86 -10.16 -11.00 -23.10
N GLU A 87 -10.42 -11.07 -21.79
CA GLU A 87 -11.57 -10.46 -21.15
C GLU A 87 -11.36 -8.98 -20.79
N ALA A 88 -10.13 -8.58 -20.41
CA ALA A 88 -9.81 -7.20 -20.05
C ALA A 88 -9.57 -6.30 -21.27
N ALA A 89 -8.97 -6.81 -22.34
CA ALA A 89 -8.64 -6.03 -23.53
C ALA A 89 -9.82 -5.23 -24.10
N PRO A 90 -11.02 -5.81 -24.34
CA PRO A 90 -12.14 -5.07 -24.89
C PRO A 90 -12.67 -3.99 -23.94
N LEU A 91 -12.41 -4.10 -22.64
CA LEU A 91 -12.86 -3.13 -21.63
C LEU A 91 -11.94 -1.95 -21.49
N LEU A 92 -10.64 -2.14 -21.80
CA LEU A 92 -9.56 -1.22 -21.42
C LEU A 92 -8.81 -0.62 -22.61
N ASP A 93 -8.50 -1.38 -23.67
CA ASP A 93 -7.59 -0.93 -24.73
C ASP A 93 -7.99 0.41 -25.36
N ALA A 94 -9.27 0.60 -25.68
CA ALA A 94 -9.73 1.84 -26.32
C ALA A 94 -9.62 3.07 -25.39
N LYS A 95 -9.68 2.86 -24.07
CA LYS A 95 -9.66 3.92 -23.07
C LYS A 95 -8.24 4.33 -22.67
N LEU A 96 -7.26 3.42 -22.85
CA LEU A 96 -5.92 3.55 -22.28
C LEU A 96 -4.85 3.77 -23.34
N GLN A 97 -5.24 4.02 -24.60
CA GLN A 97 -4.30 4.18 -25.72
C GLN A 97 -3.22 5.25 -25.45
N GLY A 98 -1.96 4.88 -25.78
CA GLY A 98 -0.81 5.78 -25.67
C GLY A 98 -0.30 6.01 -24.24
N LYS A 99 -0.84 5.31 -23.25
CA LYS A 99 -0.38 5.37 -21.85
C LYS A 99 0.28 4.07 -21.44
N ARG A 100 1.28 4.15 -20.57
CA ARG A 100 1.83 2.98 -19.91
C ARG A 100 0.94 2.59 -18.74
N VAL A 101 0.60 1.33 -18.63
CA VAL A 101 -0.25 0.83 -17.55
C VAL A 101 0.53 -0.11 -16.66
N PHE A 102 0.44 0.10 -15.35
CA PHE A 102 1.15 -0.69 -14.36
C PHE A 102 0.19 -1.24 -13.31
N PHE A 103 0.31 -2.53 -13.01
CA PHE A 103 -0.17 -3.04 -11.74
C PHE A 103 0.81 -2.65 -10.65
N ILE A 104 0.29 -2.20 -9.51
CA ILE A 104 1.12 -1.83 -8.37
C ILE A 104 0.91 -2.86 -7.27
N ALA A 105 1.95 -3.64 -6.96
CA ALA A 105 1.96 -4.50 -5.78
C ALA A 105 2.76 -3.83 -4.66
N ALA A 106 2.24 -3.87 -3.45
CA ALA A 106 2.89 -3.29 -2.27
C ALA A 106 3.52 -4.39 -1.42
N THR A 107 4.82 -4.35 -1.21
CA THR A 107 5.57 -5.32 -0.42
C THR A 107 6.42 -4.65 0.66
N LEU A 108 6.61 -5.35 1.78
CA LEU A 108 7.57 -4.97 2.82
C LEU A 108 8.98 -5.51 2.55
N ARG A 109 9.08 -6.52 1.66
CA ARG A 109 10.34 -7.21 1.33
C ARG A 109 10.57 -7.22 -0.18
N PRO A 110 11.01 -6.09 -0.76
CA PRO A 110 11.21 -5.99 -2.21
C PRO A 110 12.28 -6.94 -2.75
N GLU A 111 13.19 -7.41 -1.93
CA GLU A 111 14.21 -8.41 -2.28
C GLU A 111 13.60 -9.74 -2.73
N THR A 112 12.42 -10.10 -2.28
CA THR A 112 11.74 -11.35 -2.69
C THR A 112 11.28 -11.33 -4.14
N MET A 113 11.27 -10.15 -4.79
CA MET A 113 10.88 -10.01 -6.20
C MET A 113 11.80 -10.75 -7.16
N TYR A 114 13.02 -11.07 -6.77
CA TYR A 114 13.90 -11.93 -7.60
C TYR A 114 13.31 -13.32 -7.83
N GLY A 115 12.51 -13.83 -6.89
CA GLY A 115 11.82 -15.12 -6.98
C GLY A 115 10.36 -15.04 -7.44
N GLN A 116 9.91 -13.90 -7.96
CA GLN A 116 8.54 -13.74 -8.41
C GLN A 116 8.24 -14.62 -9.63
N THR A 117 7.19 -15.45 -9.54
CA THR A 117 6.72 -16.32 -10.62
C THR A 117 5.43 -15.84 -11.26
N ASN A 118 4.56 -15.22 -10.48
CA ASN A 118 3.23 -14.75 -10.89
C ASN A 118 2.83 -13.49 -10.12
N CYS A 119 1.63 -13.03 -10.38
CA CYS A 119 0.99 -11.99 -9.60
C CYS A 119 -0.47 -12.37 -9.32
N PHE A 120 -0.92 -12.18 -8.07
CA PHE A 120 -2.26 -12.51 -7.65
C PHE A 120 -3.21 -11.31 -7.72
N VAL A 121 -4.42 -11.56 -8.18
CA VAL A 121 -5.57 -10.64 -8.09
C VAL A 121 -6.75 -11.33 -7.43
N GLY A 122 -7.57 -10.58 -6.71
CA GLY A 122 -8.82 -11.07 -6.15
C GLY A 122 -9.91 -11.09 -7.23
N PRO A 123 -10.43 -12.25 -7.66
CA PRO A 123 -11.42 -12.32 -8.75
C PRO A 123 -12.70 -11.52 -8.46
N LYS A 124 -13.06 -11.39 -7.19
CA LYS A 124 -14.27 -10.70 -6.71
C LYS A 124 -14.06 -9.21 -6.42
N ILE A 125 -12.83 -8.72 -6.56
CA ILE A 125 -12.48 -7.32 -6.32
C ILE A 125 -12.70 -6.52 -7.61
N GLU A 126 -13.25 -5.33 -7.48
CA GLU A 126 -13.26 -4.34 -8.55
C GLU A 126 -11.97 -3.52 -8.48
N TYR A 127 -11.26 -3.44 -9.59
CA TYR A 127 -10.04 -2.66 -9.75
C TYR A 127 -10.32 -1.43 -10.59
N GLY A 128 -9.72 -0.31 -10.22
CA GLY A 128 -9.72 0.90 -11.02
C GLY A 128 -8.41 1.07 -11.77
N VAL A 129 -8.47 1.72 -12.92
CA VAL A 129 -7.33 2.25 -13.66
C VAL A 129 -7.26 3.74 -13.39
N TYR A 130 -6.24 4.17 -12.70
CA TYR A 130 -6.11 5.53 -12.20
C TYR A 130 -4.96 6.28 -12.87
N ARG A 131 -5.19 7.56 -13.16
CA ARG A 131 -4.15 8.43 -13.67
C ARG A 131 -3.17 8.75 -12.55
N ALA A 132 -1.93 8.32 -12.71
CA ALA A 132 -0.85 8.64 -11.78
C ALA A 132 -0.15 9.94 -12.19
N ASN A 133 0.12 10.08 -13.48
CA ASN A 133 0.72 11.27 -14.11
C ASN A 133 0.34 11.34 -15.60
N ASP A 134 1.01 12.20 -16.35
CA ASP A 134 0.71 12.40 -17.77
C ASP A 134 1.00 11.18 -18.64
N THR A 135 1.84 10.27 -18.23
CA THR A 135 2.29 9.09 -19.01
C THR A 135 1.84 7.75 -18.44
N ASP A 136 1.66 7.66 -17.12
CA ASP A 136 1.50 6.41 -16.41
C ASP A 136 0.11 6.28 -15.77
N LEU A 137 -0.47 5.10 -15.92
CA LEU A 137 -1.71 4.70 -15.28
C LEU A 137 -1.44 3.55 -14.31
N TYR A 138 -2.11 3.55 -13.15
CA TYR A 138 -1.96 2.51 -12.13
C TYR A 138 -3.24 1.72 -11.96
N VAL A 139 -3.11 0.39 -11.94
CA VAL A 139 -4.20 -0.55 -11.64
C VAL A 139 -4.08 -0.98 -10.19
N CYS A 140 -5.08 -0.65 -9.40
CA CYS A 140 -5.17 -1.00 -7.98
C CYS A 140 -6.60 -0.80 -7.46
N THR A 141 -6.83 -1.07 -6.18
CA THR A 141 -8.10 -0.76 -5.53
C THR A 141 -8.27 0.75 -5.32
N GLU A 142 -9.53 1.23 -5.24
CA GLU A 142 -9.84 2.64 -4.98
C GLU A 142 -9.18 3.14 -3.68
N ARG A 143 -9.18 2.32 -2.63
CA ARG A 143 -8.52 2.66 -1.36
C ARG A 143 -7.03 2.93 -1.54
N ALA A 144 -6.34 2.11 -2.33
CA ALA A 144 -4.92 2.28 -2.61
C ALA A 144 -4.68 3.55 -3.44
N ALA A 145 -5.50 3.79 -4.46
CA ALA A 145 -5.40 5.00 -5.28
C ALA A 145 -5.56 6.27 -4.45
N ARG A 146 -6.52 6.29 -3.51
CA ARG A 146 -6.67 7.39 -2.54
C ARG A 146 -5.41 7.59 -1.71
N ASN A 147 -4.82 6.51 -1.17
CA ASN A 147 -3.58 6.59 -0.41
C ASN A 147 -2.44 7.15 -1.28
N PHE A 148 -2.30 6.70 -2.51
CA PHE A 148 -1.28 7.19 -3.44
C PHE A 148 -1.42 8.69 -3.71
N ALA A 149 -2.65 9.17 -3.89
CA ALA A 149 -2.90 10.60 -4.11
C ALA A 149 -2.51 11.46 -2.90
N TYR A 150 -2.77 10.99 -1.67
CA TYR A 150 -2.38 11.72 -0.46
C TYR A 150 -0.90 11.56 -0.10
N GLN A 151 -0.24 10.51 -0.58
CA GLN A 151 1.19 10.26 -0.33
C GLN A 151 2.11 10.91 -1.38
N GLY A 152 1.56 11.66 -2.33
CA GLY A 152 2.34 12.33 -3.36
C GLY A 152 2.91 11.39 -4.43
N ILE A 153 2.30 10.21 -4.60
CA ILE A 153 2.64 9.26 -5.68
C ILE A 153 1.93 9.67 -6.97
N PHE A 154 0.73 10.23 -6.86
CA PHE A 154 0.03 10.88 -7.96
C PHE A 154 0.44 12.35 -8.04
N ASP A 155 0.45 12.92 -9.26
CA ASP A 155 0.86 14.29 -9.48
C ASP A 155 -0.01 15.32 -8.74
N GLU A 156 -1.32 15.03 -8.64
CA GLU A 156 -2.27 15.89 -7.95
C GLU A 156 -2.64 15.32 -6.59
N ARG A 157 -2.24 16.03 -5.54
CA ARG A 157 -2.51 15.60 -4.18
C ARG A 157 -4.01 15.52 -3.86
N GLY A 158 -4.42 14.38 -3.32
CA GLY A 158 -5.81 14.13 -2.92
C GLY A 158 -6.79 13.94 -4.07
N ARG A 159 -6.35 14.09 -5.32
CA ARG A 159 -7.17 13.86 -6.50
C ARG A 159 -6.97 12.45 -7.03
N VAL A 160 -8.08 11.75 -7.20
CA VAL A 160 -8.12 10.40 -7.77
C VAL A 160 -8.96 10.45 -9.05
N GLU A 161 -8.33 10.30 -10.20
CA GLU A 161 -8.99 10.23 -11.50
C GLU A 161 -9.04 8.77 -11.96
N CYS A 162 -10.22 8.16 -11.86
CA CYS A 162 -10.47 6.81 -12.36
C CYS A 162 -10.94 6.86 -13.82
N LEU A 163 -10.17 6.26 -14.72
CA LEU A 163 -10.46 6.25 -16.15
C LEU A 163 -11.34 5.04 -16.55
N ALA A 164 -11.19 3.94 -15.84
CA ALA A 164 -11.95 2.72 -16.08
C ALA A 164 -11.99 1.85 -14.83
N THR A 165 -13.02 1.02 -14.71
CA THR A 165 -13.10 -0.06 -13.73
C THR A 165 -13.13 -1.40 -14.43
N VAL A 166 -12.59 -2.43 -13.79
CA VAL A 166 -12.53 -3.78 -14.33
C VAL A 166 -12.62 -4.79 -13.19
N PRO A 167 -13.44 -5.84 -13.31
CA PRO A 167 -13.51 -6.89 -12.32
C PRO A 167 -12.20 -7.70 -12.32
N GLY A 168 -11.76 -8.12 -11.14
CA GLY A 168 -10.51 -8.90 -11.00
C GLY A 168 -10.51 -10.19 -11.77
N ALA A 169 -11.66 -10.82 -11.94
CA ALA A 169 -11.78 -12.02 -12.78
C ALA A 169 -11.34 -11.76 -14.22
N ALA A 170 -11.67 -10.61 -14.79
CA ALA A 170 -11.27 -10.24 -16.14
C ALA A 170 -9.76 -9.94 -16.27
N LEU A 171 -9.08 -9.64 -15.17
CA LEU A 171 -7.63 -9.40 -15.16
C LEU A 171 -6.79 -10.68 -15.20
N VAL A 172 -7.40 -11.83 -14.89
CA VAL A 172 -6.71 -13.14 -14.90
C VAL A 172 -6.22 -13.45 -16.32
N GLY A 173 -4.94 -13.82 -16.43
CA GLY A 173 -4.29 -14.07 -17.71
C GLY A 173 -3.64 -12.83 -18.34
N THR A 174 -3.75 -11.66 -17.75
CA THR A 174 -2.98 -10.48 -18.16
C THR A 174 -1.49 -10.75 -17.95
N GLN A 175 -0.69 -10.45 -18.96
CA GLN A 175 0.75 -10.57 -18.91
C GLN A 175 1.39 -9.24 -18.49
N VAL A 176 2.29 -9.30 -17.54
CA VAL A 176 3.02 -8.13 -17.03
C VAL A 176 4.53 -8.38 -17.02
N HIS A 177 5.29 -7.30 -17.16
CA HIS A 177 6.73 -7.33 -16.90
C HIS A 177 6.97 -7.30 -15.40
N ALA A 178 7.68 -8.29 -14.87
CA ALA A 178 8.07 -8.41 -13.48
C ALA A 178 9.49 -7.85 -13.29
N PRO A 179 9.66 -6.63 -12.78
CA PRO A 179 10.99 -6.08 -12.56
C PRO A 179 11.74 -6.92 -11.52
N PHE A 180 13.01 -7.13 -11.76
CA PHE A 180 13.94 -7.93 -10.92
C PHE A 180 13.70 -9.44 -10.88
N SER A 181 12.61 -9.95 -11.42
CA SER A 181 12.36 -11.39 -11.48
C SER A 181 13.32 -12.12 -12.45
N ALA A 182 13.64 -13.37 -12.14
CA ALA A 182 14.27 -14.28 -13.09
C ALA A 182 13.38 -14.54 -14.31
N HIS A 183 12.07 -14.32 -14.16
CA HIS A 183 11.06 -14.40 -15.21
C HIS A 183 10.67 -13.01 -15.66
N GLU A 184 11.15 -12.53 -16.78
CA GLU A 184 10.87 -11.18 -17.29
C GLU A 184 9.37 -10.90 -17.43
N GLN A 185 8.59 -11.92 -17.77
CA GLN A 185 7.15 -11.80 -17.95
C GLN A 185 6.42 -12.83 -17.11
N VAL A 186 5.44 -12.36 -16.34
CA VAL A 186 4.60 -13.19 -15.48
C VAL A 186 3.12 -12.92 -15.76
N TYR A 187 2.26 -13.84 -15.32
CA TYR A 187 0.82 -13.73 -15.53
C TYR A 187 0.08 -13.39 -14.24
N MET A 188 -0.99 -12.62 -14.38
CA MET A 188 -1.95 -12.41 -13.33
C MET A 188 -2.79 -13.68 -13.15
N VAL A 189 -2.86 -14.19 -11.91
CA VAL A 189 -3.59 -15.41 -11.56
C VAL A 189 -4.53 -15.15 -10.38
N PRO A 190 -5.61 -15.93 -10.23
CA PRO A 190 -6.62 -15.68 -9.21
C PRO A 190 -6.14 -16.14 -7.83
N MET A 191 -6.51 -15.37 -6.77
CA MET A 191 -6.36 -15.77 -5.38
C MET A 191 -7.47 -15.12 -4.53
N ASP A 192 -8.35 -15.93 -3.96
CA ASP A 192 -9.52 -15.46 -3.21
C ASP A 192 -9.16 -14.77 -1.88
N SER A 193 -7.99 -15.03 -1.33
CA SER A 193 -7.52 -14.40 -0.08
C SER A 193 -6.97 -12.98 -0.26
N VAL A 194 -6.87 -12.48 -1.49
CA VAL A 194 -6.50 -11.08 -1.74
C VAL A 194 -7.61 -10.17 -1.22
N LEU A 195 -7.24 -9.18 -0.42
CA LEU A 195 -8.16 -8.25 0.22
C LEU A 195 -8.14 -6.87 -0.45
N SER A 196 -9.32 -6.29 -0.69
CA SER A 196 -9.45 -4.91 -1.18
C SER A 196 -9.08 -3.87 -0.11
N THR A 197 -9.11 -4.26 1.16
CA THR A 197 -8.86 -3.39 2.32
C THR A 197 -7.40 -3.35 2.77
N LYS A 198 -6.52 -4.17 2.17
CA LYS A 198 -5.10 -4.24 2.51
C LYS A 198 -4.23 -4.05 1.28
N GLY A 199 -3.13 -3.32 1.42
CA GLY A 199 -2.19 -3.07 0.32
C GLY A 199 -2.88 -2.40 -0.87
N THR A 200 -2.61 -2.90 -2.06
CA THR A 200 -3.11 -2.37 -3.34
C THR A 200 -4.19 -3.24 -3.98
N GLY A 201 -4.50 -4.40 -3.38
CA GLY A 201 -5.33 -5.44 -3.98
C GLY A 201 -4.58 -6.29 -5.02
N VAL A 202 -3.30 -6.04 -5.23
CA VAL A 202 -2.42 -6.79 -6.13
C VAL A 202 -1.28 -7.35 -5.29
N VAL A 203 -1.03 -8.65 -5.37
CA VAL A 203 -0.03 -9.35 -4.55
C VAL A 203 0.93 -10.11 -5.46
N THR A 204 2.23 -9.96 -5.24
CA THR A 204 3.24 -10.71 -5.95
C THR A 204 3.31 -12.16 -5.45
N CYS A 205 3.46 -13.11 -6.33
CA CYS A 205 3.65 -14.52 -5.99
C CYS A 205 5.15 -14.82 -5.91
N VAL A 206 5.63 -15.11 -4.71
CA VAL A 206 7.06 -15.38 -4.41
C VAL A 206 7.21 -16.73 -3.69
N PRO A 207 6.98 -17.85 -4.39
CA PRO A 207 6.81 -19.18 -3.79
C PRO A 207 8.06 -19.73 -3.11
N SER A 208 9.23 -19.17 -3.35
CA SER A 208 10.47 -19.52 -2.64
C SER A 208 10.54 -18.97 -1.22
N ASP A 209 9.79 -17.89 -0.94
CA ASP A 209 9.89 -17.13 0.32
C ASP A 209 8.54 -17.02 1.06
N SER A 210 7.48 -17.53 0.47
CA SER A 210 6.12 -17.51 1.02
C SER A 210 5.46 -18.87 0.88
N PRO A 211 5.28 -19.63 1.98
CA PRO A 211 4.60 -20.92 1.96
C PRO A 211 3.17 -20.84 1.41
N ASP A 212 2.44 -19.76 1.69
CA ASP A 212 1.08 -19.54 1.18
C ASP A 212 1.07 -19.36 -0.34
N ASP A 213 2.05 -18.63 -0.89
CA ASP A 213 2.19 -18.46 -2.33
C ASP A 213 2.55 -19.76 -3.01
N TYR A 214 3.44 -20.54 -2.39
CA TYR A 214 3.79 -21.88 -2.87
C TYR A 214 2.58 -22.81 -2.90
N ALA A 215 1.85 -22.88 -1.79
CA ALA A 215 0.65 -23.70 -1.71
C ALA A 215 -0.39 -23.31 -2.76
N MET A 216 -0.62 -22.01 -2.95
CA MET A 216 -1.54 -21.50 -3.96
C MET A 216 -1.06 -21.80 -5.38
N LEU A 217 0.22 -21.62 -5.67
CA LEU A 217 0.80 -21.97 -6.98
C LEU A 217 0.60 -23.46 -7.30
N MET A 218 0.87 -24.34 -6.34
CA MET A 218 0.64 -25.79 -6.51
C MET A 218 -0.84 -26.13 -6.68
N GLU A 219 -1.72 -25.43 -5.97
CA GLU A 219 -3.16 -25.62 -6.15
C GLU A 219 -3.62 -25.19 -7.55
N LEU A 220 -3.17 -24.04 -8.03
CA LEU A 220 -3.48 -23.54 -9.37
C LEU A 220 -2.99 -24.51 -10.46
N ARG A 221 -1.78 -25.08 -10.32
CA ARG A 221 -1.26 -26.10 -11.22
C ARG A 221 -2.14 -27.34 -11.26
N LYS A 222 -2.55 -27.82 -10.07
CA LYS A 222 -3.37 -29.03 -9.94
C LYS A 222 -4.81 -28.86 -10.41
N LYS A 223 -5.36 -27.65 -10.26
CA LYS A 223 -6.78 -27.36 -10.51
C LYS A 223 -6.97 -26.28 -11.59
N ALA A 224 -6.10 -26.22 -12.59
CA ALA A 224 -6.13 -25.18 -13.62
C ALA A 224 -7.49 -25.06 -14.33
N GLU A 225 -8.16 -26.19 -14.62
CA GLU A 225 -9.50 -26.21 -15.21
C GLU A 225 -10.56 -25.59 -14.29
N PHE A 226 -10.51 -25.88 -13.00
CA PHE A 226 -11.43 -25.33 -12.01
C PHE A 226 -11.30 -23.79 -11.93
N TYR A 227 -10.06 -23.29 -11.94
CA TYR A 227 -9.79 -21.85 -11.94
C TYR A 227 -9.91 -21.20 -13.32
N LYS A 228 -10.18 -21.99 -14.36
CA LYS A 228 -10.30 -21.53 -15.75
C LYS A 228 -9.06 -20.78 -16.24
N ILE A 229 -7.88 -21.25 -15.83
CA ILE A 229 -6.59 -20.67 -16.22
C ILE A 229 -5.86 -21.58 -17.19
N ASN A 230 -5.01 -20.99 -18.04
CA ASN A 230 -4.09 -21.77 -18.87
C ASN A 230 -2.97 -22.34 -17.98
N PRO A 231 -2.72 -23.67 -17.97
CA PRO A 231 -1.66 -24.28 -17.20
C PRO A 231 -0.27 -23.68 -17.45
N GLN A 232 -0.03 -23.14 -18.62
CA GLN A 232 1.25 -22.49 -18.97
C GLN A 232 1.51 -21.21 -18.16
N TRP A 233 0.47 -20.54 -17.65
CA TRP A 233 0.63 -19.33 -16.84
C TRP A 233 1.26 -19.60 -15.47
N VAL A 234 1.19 -20.84 -15.00
CA VAL A 234 1.68 -21.26 -13.67
C VAL A 234 2.78 -22.32 -13.77
N ALA A 235 3.35 -22.51 -14.95
CA ALA A 235 4.36 -23.54 -15.20
C ALA A 235 5.77 -23.21 -14.68
N GLN A 236 6.03 -21.93 -14.40
CA GLN A 236 7.35 -21.46 -13.97
C GLN A 236 7.71 -21.99 -12.58
N ASP A 237 8.87 -22.62 -12.45
CA ASP A 237 9.34 -23.15 -11.19
C ASP A 237 9.75 -22.05 -10.19
N PRO A 238 9.55 -22.29 -8.88
CA PRO A 238 10.06 -21.40 -7.85
C PRO A 238 11.57 -21.19 -7.97
N VAL A 239 12.00 -19.94 -7.83
CA VAL A 239 13.41 -19.56 -7.90
C VAL A 239 13.88 -19.20 -6.49
N PRO A 240 14.83 -19.95 -5.90
CA PRO A 240 15.38 -19.60 -4.60
C PRO A 240 16.08 -18.23 -4.64
N VAL A 241 15.78 -17.37 -3.67
CA VAL A 241 16.31 -16.01 -3.57
C VAL A 241 17.38 -15.91 -2.49
N VAL A 242 17.18 -16.64 -1.39
CA VAL A 242 18.09 -16.61 -0.24
C VAL A 242 18.66 -18.01 -0.01
N GLN A 243 19.97 -18.10 0.15
CA GLN A 243 20.65 -19.32 0.54
C GLN A 243 21.30 -19.14 1.90
N ALA A 244 20.95 -19.99 2.87
CA ALA A 244 21.49 -19.97 4.21
C ALA A 244 22.17 -21.29 4.54
N PRO A 245 23.42 -21.30 5.08
CA PRO A 245 24.12 -22.55 5.42
C PRO A 245 23.28 -23.41 6.41
N GLY A 246 23.07 -24.67 6.04
CA GLY A 246 22.33 -25.63 6.89
C GLY A 246 20.81 -25.60 6.74
N TYR A 247 20.28 -24.80 5.85
CA TYR A 247 18.84 -24.73 5.52
C TYR A 247 18.60 -25.11 4.06
N SER A 248 17.36 -25.45 3.74
CA SER A 248 16.95 -25.66 2.34
C SER A 248 16.95 -24.32 1.59
N ASP A 249 17.08 -24.39 0.24
CA ASP A 249 17.06 -23.23 -0.63
C ASP A 249 15.66 -22.59 -0.75
N MET A 250 14.64 -23.22 -0.16
CA MET A 250 13.26 -22.70 -0.11
C MET A 250 12.75 -22.78 1.34
N ILE A 251 12.01 -21.77 1.73
CA ILE A 251 11.39 -21.65 3.06
C ILE A 251 10.06 -22.42 3.11
#